data_95f1451f1609ef96483e37b61165c21d
#
_entry.id   95f1451f1609ef96483e37b61165c21d
#
_cell.length_a   1.000
_cell.length_b   1.000
_cell.length_c   1.000
_cell.angle_alpha   90.00
_cell.angle_beta   90.00
_cell.angle_gamma   90.00
#
_symmetry.space_group_name_H-M   'P 1'
#
loop_
_entity.id
_entity.type
_entity.pdbx_description
1 polymer ?
#
loop_
_entity_poly.entity_id
_entity_poly.type
_entity_poly.pdbx_seq_one_letter_code
_entity_poly.pdbx_strand_id
1 'polypeptide(L)'
;VSVATDLRWFDSHCHLGSDADEVVGRARDAGVAGMVTIGTDLAESRTAIEVACRFDGVWATAGVHPHEARFGIDGIVELLDDEAVVAVGEAGLDFHYDHSPRDVQADVFAAQVALANERGMPLVIHSREAWEETFAVLDAEGVPQRTVFHCFTGGPDEGAACLERGALLSFSGIVTFKGADDVRAAAAGCPIDRVLVETDSPFLTPVPHRGRTNQPANVAHVGVAVAEAMGRSVGEVADVTLATACDFYGIDLA
;
A
#
# COMPACT_ATOMS: atom_id res chain seq x y z
N VAL A 1 4.46 16.87 -18.22
CA VAL A 1 5.24 17.55 -17.17
C VAL A 1 6.49 16.71 -16.95
N SER A 2 7.70 17.31 -17.09
CA SER A 2 8.94 16.63 -16.74
C SER A 2 8.98 16.52 -15.21
N VAL A 3 9.04 15.32 -14.68
CA VAL A 3 9.27 15.12 -13.24
C VAL A 3 10.68 15.57 -12.93
N ALA A 4 10.86 16.42 -11.92
CA ALA A 4 12.18 16.90 -11.52
C ALA A 4 13.01 15.70 -11.03
N THR A 5 14.20 15.52 -11.58
CA THR A 5 15.08 14.36 -11.34
C THR A 5 15.73 14.35 -9.96
N ASP A 6 15.53 15.39 -9.14
CA ASP A 6 16.16 15.54 -7.84
C ASP A 6 15.25 15.18 -6.64
N LEU A 7 13.99 14.79 -6.90
CA LEU A 7 13.05 14.39 -5.86
C LEU A 7 13.22 12.92 -5.49
N ARG A 8 13.15 12.63 -4.20
CA ARG A 8 13.15 11.25 -3.67
C ARG A 8 11.71 10.81 -3.39
N TRP A 9 11.36 9.62 -3.86
CA TRP A 9 10.04 9.04 -3.67
C TRP A 9 10.13 7.72 -2.89
N PHE A 10 9.03 7.35 -2.25
CA PHE A 10 8.85 6.03 -1.65
C PHE A 10 7.64 5.36 -2.30
N ASP A 11 7.80 4.13 -2.81
CA ASP A 11 6.69 3.32 -3.30
C ASP A 11 6.18 2.44 -2.15
N SER A 12 5.07 2.83 -1.52
CA SER A 12 4.59 2.16 -0.33
C SER A 12 3.93 0.79 -0.60
N HIS A 13 3.69 0.43 -1.88
CA HIS A 13 3.06 -0.84 -2.22
C HIS A 13 3.35 -1.22 -3.68
N CYS A 14 4.11 -2.29 -3.88
CA CYS A 14 4.39 -2.87 -5.18
C CYS A 14 4.57 -4.38 -5.07
N HIS A 15 4.47 -5.11 -6.18
CA HIS A 15 4.74 -6.55 -6.23
C HIS A 15 5.98 -6.79 -7.08
N LEU A 16 7.08 -7.22 -6.44
CA LEU A 16 8.35 -7.54 -7.08
C LEU A 16 8.47 -9.06 -7.24
N GLY A 17 8.86 -9.48 -8.42
CA GLY A 17 9.00 -10.90 -8.77
C GLY A 17 10.37 -11.24 -9.32
N SER A 18 10.40 -12.16 -10.26
CA SER A 18 11.63 -12.68 -10.88
C SER A 18 12.45 -11.63 -11.65
N ASP A 19 11.84 -10.50 -12.02
CA ASP A 19 12.47 -9.37 -12.71
C ASP A 19 12.92 -8.24 -11.76
N ALA A 20 12.95 -8.51 -10.44
CA ALA A 20 13.26 -7.53 -9.41
C ALA A 20 14.59 -6.79 -9.65
N ASP A 21 15.63 -7.46 -10.16
CA ASP A 21 16.92 -6.80 -10.44
C ASP A 21 16.79 -5.62 -11.42
N GLU A 22 16.03 -5.83 -12.50
CA GLU A 22 15.78 -4.77 -13.49
C GLU A 22 14.82 -3.70 -12.96
N VAL A 23 13.76 -4.13 -12.28
CA VAL A 23 12.70 -3.24 -11.79
C VAL A 23 13.24 -2.31 -10.69
N VAL A 24 13.98 -2.85 -9.71
CA VAL A 24 14.61 -2.06 -8.64
C VAL A 24 15.67 -1.11 -9.21
N GLY A 25 16.47 -1.56 -10.18
CA GLY A 25 17.43 -0.70 -10.86
C GLY A 25 16.77 0.52 -11.51
N ARG A 26 15.72 0.29 -12.31
CA ARG A 26 14.95 1.39 -12.94
C ARG A 26 14.27 2.30 -11.93
N ALA A 27 13.79 1.76 -10.82
CA ALA A 27 13.17 2.55 -9.76
C ALA A 27 14.19 3.52 -9.12
N ARG A 28 15.37 3.05 -8.79
CA ARG A 28 16.46 3.88 -8.25
C ARG A 28 16.90 4.97 -9.22
N ASP A 29 17.03 4.64 -10.49
CA ASP A 29 17.36 5.62 -11.56
C ASP A 29 16.27 6.70 -11.70
N ALA A 30 15.02 6.37 -11.34
CA ALA A 30 13.88 7.29 -11.33
C ALA A 30 13.71 8.07 -10.01
N GLY A 31 14.61 7.93 -9.04
CA GLY A 31 14.55 8.64 -7.76
C GLY A 31 13.71 7.94 -6.68
N VAL A 32 13.37 6.66 -6.85
CA VAL A 32 12.72 5.87 -5.79
C VAL A 32 13.76 5.50 -4.75
N ALA A 33 13.62 6.06 -3.55
CA ALA A 33 14.56 5.89 -2.45
C ALA A 33 14.30 4.62 -1.64
N GLY A 34 13.06 4.15 -1.63
CA GLY A 34 12.66 2.92 -0.97
C GLY A 34 11.33 2.39 -1.50
N MET A 35 11.07 1.12 -1.26
CA MET A 35 9.82 0.48 -1.66
C MET A 35 9.48 -0.71 -0.77
N VAL A 36 8.18 -1.03 -0.68
CA VAL A 36 7.68 -2.21 0.03
C VAL A 36 7.08 -3.17 -0.98
N THR A 37 7.61 -4.40 -1.02
CA THR A 37 7.06 -5.49 -1.83
C THR A 37 6.11 -6.34 -1.00
N ILE A 38 4.98 -6.72 -1.60
CA ILE A 38 3.80 -7.17 -0.87
C ILE A 38 3.62 -8.68 -0.97
N GLY A 39 3.42 -9.31 0.20
CA GLY A 39 2.93 -10.68 0.29
C GLY A 39 1.41 -10.74 0.25
N THR A 40 0.86 -11.67 -0.52
CA THR A 40 -0.59 -11.86 -0.70
C THR A 40 -1.07 -13.25 -0.25
N ASP A 41 -0.15 -14.16 -0.05
CA ASP A 41 -0.30 -15.48 0.55
C ASP A 41 1.04 -15.94 1.12
N LEU A 42 1.12 -17.16 1.64
CA LEU A 42 2.34 -17.71 2.22
C LEU A 42 3.51 -17.80 1.23
N ALA A 43 3.24 -18.16 -0.03
CA ALA A 43 4.28 -18.33 -1.06
C ALA A 43 4.78 -16.96 -1.55
N GLU A 44 3.86 -16.04 -1.83
CA GLU A 44 4.18 -14.67 -2.23
C GLU A 44 4.86 -13.89 -1.10
N SER A 45 4.45 -14.10 0.16
CA SER A 45 5.14 -13.49 1.32
C SER A 45 6.59 -13.96 1.44
N ARG A 46 6.87 -15.25 1.21
CA ARG A 46 8.25 -15.75 1.16
C ARG A 46 9.05 -15.16 0.01
N THR A 47 8.45 -15.07 -1.17
CA THR A 47 9.07 -14.43 -2.34
C THR A 47 9.37 -12.96 -2.07
N ALA A 48 8.45 -12.23 -1.46
CA ALA A 48 8.63 -10.83 -1.08
C ALA A 48 9.82 -10.64 -0.12
N ILE A 49 9.93 -11.51 0.90
CA ILE A 49 11.07 -11.53 1.84
C ILE A 49 12.38 -11.81 1.11
N GLU A 50 12.41 -12.86 0.27
CA GLU A 50 13.61 -13.20 -0.51
C GLU A 50 14.08 -12.05 -1.40
N VAL A 51 13.15 -11.32 -2.01
CA VAL A 51 13.46 -10.13 -2.82
C VAL A 51 13.97 -9.00 -1.91
N ALA A 52 13.28 -8.70 -0.82
CA ALA A 52 13.67 -7.63 0.11
C ALA A 52 15.10 -7.85 0.66
N CYS A 53 15.45 -9.07 1.04
CA CYS A 53 16.79 -9.41 1.53
C CYS A 53 17.93 -9.20 0.50
N ARG A 54 17.62 -9.03 -0.79
CA ARG A 54 18.62 -8.83 -1.85
C ARG A 54 18.96 -7.38 -2.11
N PHE A 55 18.13 -6.44 -1.66
CA PHE A 55 18.27 -5.04 -2.04
C PHE A 55 18.12 -4.10 -0.85
N ASP A 56 19.11 -3.26 -0.59
CA ASP A 56 18.97 -2.16 0.37
C ASP A 56 17.82 -1.24 -0.04
N GLY A 57 17.01 -0.77 0.92
CA GLY A 57 15.86 0.10 0.65
C GLY A 57 14.65 -0.63 0.07
N VAL A 58 14.61 -1.96 0.16
CA VAL A 58 13.44 -2.78 -0.16
C VAL A 58 13.04 -3.56 1.08
N TRP A 59 11.77 -3.49 1.46
CA TRP A 59 11.18 -4.23 2.57
C TRP A 59 10.01 -5.05 2.07
N ALA A 60 9.52 -5.97 2.92
CA ALA A 60 8.42 -6.87 2.59
C ALA A 60 7.24 -6.72 3.56
N THR A 61 6.07 -7.17 3.12
CA THR A 61 4.96 -7.52 4.01
C THR A 61 4.72 -9.01 3.99
N ALA A 62 4.06 -9.53 5.02
CA ALA A 62 3.55 -10.89 5.03
C ALA A 62 2.08 -10.88 5.46
N GLY A 63 1.22 -11.51 4.66
CA GLY A 63 -0.22 -11.54 4.88
C GLY A 63 -0.97 -12.40 3.90
N VAL A 64 -2.30 -12.37 4.02
CA VAL A 64 -3.23 -13.12 3.17
C VAL A 64 -4.26 -12.16 2.60
N HIS A 65 -4.14 -11.92 1.29
CA HIS A 65 -5.10 -11.13 0.52
C HIS A 65 -6.49 -11.78 0.54
N PRO A 66 -7.58 -11.02 0.52
CA PRO A 66 -8.94 -11.58 0.54
C PRO A 66 -9.21 -12.64 -0.53
N HIS A 67 -8.56 -12.57 -1.68
CA HIS A 67 -8.70 -13.60 -2.72
C HIS A 67 -8.21 -14.98 -2.27
N GLU A 68 -7.19 -15.03 -1.41
CA GLU A 68 -6.55 -16.25 -0.93
C GLU A 68 -7.01 -16.65 0.49
N ALA A 69 -7.96 -15.93 1.07
CA ALA A 69 -8.47 -16.13 2.44
C ALA A 69 -8.91 -17.58 2.74
N ARG A 70 -9.43 -18.31 1.75
CA ARG A 70 -9.80 -19.72 1.88
C ARG A 70 -8.67 -20.66 2.32
N PHE A 71 -7.41 -20.21 2.21
CA PHE A 71 -6.26 -21.00 2.65
C PHE A 71 -5.82 -20.69 4.08
N GLY A 72 -6.46 -19.70 4.73
CA GLY A 72 -6.14 -19.27 6.10
C GLY A 72 -4.79 -18.56 6.21
N ILE A 73 -4.35 -18.34 7.46
CA ILE A 73 -3.11 -17.60 7.79
C ILE A 73 -1.96 -18.49 8.29
N ASP A 74 -2.09 -19.80 8.14
CA ASP A 74 -1.08 -20.74 8.63
C ASP A 74 0.28 -20.46 7.97
N GLY A 75 1.32 -20.32 8.80
CA GLY A 75 2.69 -20.02 8.37
C GLY A 75 2.99 -18.55 8.11
N ILE A 76 2.00 -17.65 8.15
CA ILE A 76 2.24 -16.19 8.06
C ILE A 76 2.88 -15.68 9.35
N VAL A 77 2.44 -16.18 10.50
CA VAL A 77 2.89 -15.73 11.83
C VAL A 77 4.40 -15.83 11.98
N GLU A 78 4.99 -16.94 11.48
CA GLU A 78 6.43 -17.19 11.53
C GLU A 78 7.20 -16.24 10.62
N LEU A 79 6.61 -15.80 9.51
CA LEU A 79 7.26 -14.86 8.59
C LEU A 79 7.37 -13.44 9.16
N LEU A 80 6.50 -13.07 10.10
CA LEU A 80 6.53 -11.75 10.74
C LEU A 80 7.74 -11.55 11.67
N ASP A 81 8.49 -12.60 11.96
CA ASP A 81 9.72 -12.53 12.77
C ASP A 81 10.96 -12.21 11.89
N ASP A 82 10.82 -12.15 10.57
CA ASP A 82 11.90 -11.78 9.65
C ASP A 82 12.13 -10.25 9.64
N GLU A 83 13.40 -9.83 9.74
CA GLU A 83 13.77 -8.41 9.82
C GLU A 83 13.40 -7.61 8.54
N ALA A 84 13.21 -8.29 7.42
CA ALA A 84 12.77 -7.65 6.18
C ALA A 84 11.26 -7.35 6.16
N VAL A 85 10.47 -7.96 7.08
CA VAL A 85 9.02 -7.79 7.14
C VAL A 85 8.66 -6.61 8.04
N VAL A 86 8.04 -5.59 7.44
CA VAL A 86 7.73 -4.32 8.11
C VAL A 86 6.23 -4.12 8.40
N ALA A 87 5.36 -5.00 7.89
CA ALA A 87 3.92 -4.91 8.13
C ALA A 87 3.21 -6.26 7.96
N VAL A 88 2.06 -6.39 8.62
CA VAL A 88 1.06 -7.43 8.31
C VAL A 88 0.26 -6.97 7.08
N GLY A 89 0.16 -7.81 6.08
CA GLY A 89 -0.60 -7.52 4.87
C GLY A 89 0.07 -8.08 3.60
N GLU A 90 -0.66 -8.04 2.53
CA GLU A 90 -1.93 -7.37 2.27
C GLU A 90 -3.09 -8.17 2.90
N ALA A 91 -3.97 -7.49 3.62
CA ALA A 91 -5.09 -8.10 4.32
C ALA A 91 -6.38 -7.29 4.07
N GLY A 92 -7.55 -7.87 4.19
CA GLY A 92 -8.78 -7.10 4.01
C GLY A 92 -9.92 -7.84 3.34
N LEU A 93 -10.76 -7.08 2.63
CA LEU A 93 -11.98 -7.59 1.99
C LEU A 93 -12.09 -7.13 0.53
N ASP A 94 -12.48 -8.04 -0.36
CA ASP A 94 -12.80 -7.78 -1.77
C ASP A 94 -14.15 -8.44 -2.12
N PHE A 95 -15.19 -7.62 -2.25
CA PHE A 95 -16.52 -8.07 -2.62
C PHE A 95 -16.86 -7.88 -4.10
N HIS A 96 -15.87 -7.38 -4.85
CA HIS A 96 -15.99 -7.27 -6.30
C HIS A 96 -15.69 -8.60 -7.00
N TYR A 97 -14.62 -9.30 -6.58
CA TYR A 97 -14.22 -10.56 -7.23
C TYR A 97 -14.72 -11.81 -6.50
N ASP A 98 -14.97 -11.76 -5.20
CA ASP A 98 -15.49 -12.87 -4.38
C ASP A 98 -14.73 -14.22 -4.60
N HIS A 99 -13.39 -14.17 -4.76
CA HIS A 99 -12.59 -15.39 -5.00
C HIS A 99 -12.55 -16.33 -3.79
N SER A 100 -12.70 -15.81 -2.59
CA SER A 100 -12.98 -16.56 -1.36
C SER A 100 -14.34 -16.14 -0.81
N PRO A 101 -15.07 -17.02 -0.08
CA PRO A 101 -16.32 -16.65 0.57
C PRO A 101 -16.17 -15.44 1.50
N ARG A 102 -17.14 -14.53 1.53
CA ARG A 102 -17.08 -13.27 2.28
C ARG A 102 -16.91 -13.46 3.78
N ASP A 103 -17.56 -14.46 4.34
CA ASP A 103 -17.41 -14.84 5.76
C ASP A 103 -15.99 -15.31 6.06
N VAL A 104 -15.39 -16.11 5.18
CA VAL A 104 -13.99 -16.54 5.30
C VAL A 104 -13.03 -15.37 5.13
N GLN A 105 -13.30 -14.43 4.20
CA GLN A 105 -12.51 -13.21 4.09
C GLN A 105 -12.53 -12.40 5.40
N ALA A 106 -13.71 -12.25 6.00
CA ALA A 106 -13.87 -11.51 7.25
C ALA A 106 -13.13 -12.16 8.43
N ASP A 107 -13.23 -13.49 8.56
CA ASP A 107 -12.55 -14.25 9.62
C ASP A 107 -11.01 -14.14 9.49
N VAL A 108 -10.49 -14.27 8.26
CA VAL A 108 -9.05 -14.16 7.98
C VAL A 108 -8.55 -12.73 8.14
N PHE A 109 -9.35 -11.74 7.77
CA PHE A 109 -9.02 -10.35 8.00
C PHE A 109 -8.99 -10.01 9.50
N ALA A 110 -10.00 -10.44 10.27
CA ALA A 110 -10.03 -10.27 11.72
C ALA A 110 -8.80 -10.88 12.40
N ALA A 111 -8.41 -12.09 11.99
CA ALA A 111 -7.21 -12.74 12.52
C ALA A 111 -5.92 -11.93 12.21
N GLN A 112 -5.81 -11.30 11.05
CA GLN A 112 -4.66 -10.46 10.69
C GLN A 112 -4.67 -9.11 11.41
N VAL A 113 -5.83 -8.51 11.65
CA VAL A 113 -5.98 -7.31 12.51
C VAL A 113 -5.51 -7.62 13.94
N ALA A 114 -5.98 -8.74 14.51
CA ALA A 114 -5.56 -9.18 15.84
C ALA A 114 -4.04 -9.43 15.91
N LEU A 115 -3.46 -10.05 14.89
CA LEU A 115 -2.03 -10.31 14.78
C LEU A 115 -1.21 -9.02 14.68
N ALA A 116 -1.65 -8.04 13.89
CA ALA A 116 -1.01 -6.72 13.82
C ALA A 116 -1.03 -6.00 15.18
N ASN A 117 -2.15 -6.07 15.90
CA ASN A 117 -2.28 -5.53 17.26
C ASN A 117 -1.35 -6.23 18.25
N GLU A 118 -1.32 -7.57 18.25
CA GLU A 118 -0.48 -8.37 19.15
C GLU A 118 1.02 -8.08 18.94
N ARG A 119 1.45 -7.96 17.70
CA ARG A 119 2.84 -7.71 17.32
C ARG A 119 3.22 -6.22 17.35
N GLY A 120 2.26 -5.31 17.46
CA GLY A 120 2.49 -3.86 17.34
C GLY A 120 2.99 -3.47 15.95
N MET A 121 2.65 -4.25 14.92
CA MET A 121 3.08 -4.04 13.54
C MET A 121 2.09 -3.17 12.76
N PRO A 122 2.53 -2.47 11.71
CA PRO A 122 1.64 -1.83 10.75
C PRO A 122 0.71 -2.83 10.07
N LEU A 123 -0.50 -2.37 9.70
CA LEU A 123 -1.46 -3.14 8.92
C LEU A 123 -1.71 -2.48 7.57
N VAL A 124 -1.53 -3.23 6.49
CA VAL A 124 -1.81 -2.80 5.10
C VAL A 124 -3.13 -3.42 4.65
N ILE A 125 -4.14 -2.56 4.41
CA ILE A 125 -5.52 -2.98 4.13
C ILE A 125 -5.88 -2.81 2.67
N HIS A 126 -6.40 -3.88 2.08
CA HIS A 126 -7.18 -3.92 0.85
C HIS A 126 -8.67 -3.78 1.18
N SER A 127 -9.37 -2.83 0.55
CA SER A 127 -10.83 -2.73 0.65
C SER A 127 -11.43 -2.40 -0.71
N ARG A 128 -12.24 -3.31 -1.23
CA ARG A 128 -12.91 -3.12 -2.53
C ARG A 128 -14.37 -3.52 -2.46
N GLU A 129 -15.26 -2.52 -2.61
CA GLU A 129 -16.71 -2.69 -2.49
C GLU A 129 -17.15 -3.32 -1.15
N ALA A 130 -16.37 -3.09 -0.05
CA ALA A 130 -16.53 -3.71 1.26
C ALA A 130 -16.25 -2.74 2.42
N TRP A 131 -16.52 -1.45 2.25
CA TRP A 131 -16.15 -0.43 3.23
C TRP A 131 -16.79 -0.64 4.60
N GLU A 132 -18.12 -0.87 4.64
CA GLU A 132 -18.88 -1.05 5.88
C GLU A 132 -18.38 -2.27 6.67
N GLU A 133 -18.16 -3.40 5.97
CA GLU A 133 -17.68 -4.64 6.58
C GLU A 133 -16.21 -4.51 7.02
N THR A 134 -15.38 -3.84 6.24
CA THR A 134 -13.98 -3.56 6.61
C THR A 134 -13.93 -2.73 7.91
N PHE A 135 -14.73 -1.68 8.00
CA PHE A 135 -14.82 -0.87 9.22
C PHE A 135 -15.39 -1.67 10.39
N ALA A 136 -16.40 -2.52 10.16
CA ALA A 136 -16.98 -3.35 11.22
C ALA A 136 -15.96 -4.32 11.82
N VAL A 137 -15.11 -4.95 11.00
CA VAL A 137 -14.02 -5.82 11.49
C VAL A 137 -13.00 -5.01 12.30
N LEU A 138 -12.56 -3.86 11.78
CA LEU A 138 -11.61 -3.00 12.49
C LEU A 138 -12.14 -2.49 13.82
N ASP A 139 -13.41 -2.11 13.87
CA ASP A 139 -14.06 -1.60 15.10
C ASP A 139 -14.25 -2.74 16.14
N ALA A 140 -14.43 -3.98 15.69
CA ALA A 140 -14.58 -5.16 16.56
C ALA A 140 -13.25 -5.63 17.15
N GLU A 141 -12.19 -5.70 16.33
CA GLU A 141 -10.86 -6.20 16.73
C GLU A 141 -9.96 -5.10 17.34
N GLY A 142 -10.33 -3.84 17.18
CA GLY A 142 -9.50 -2.68 17.50
C GLY A 142 -8.53 -2.34 16.38
N VAL A 143 -8.56 -1.08 15.95
CA VAL A 143 -7.70 -0.59 14.84
C VAL A 143 -6.24 -0.59 15.29
N PRO A 144 -5.31 -1.25 14.57
CA PRO A 144 -3.88 -1.16 14.86
C PRO A 144 -3.39 0.29 14.79
N GLN A 145 -2.44 0.65 15.65
CA GLN A 145 -1.94 2.02 15.78
C GLN A 145 -1.42 2.59 14.45
N ARG A 146 -0.86 1.73 13.62
CA ARG A 146 -0.36 2.07 12.29
C ARG A 146 -1.15 1.27 11.25
N THR A 147 -2.11 1.91 10.62
CA THR A 147 -2.99 1.30 9.62
C THR A 147 -3.00 2.15 8.37
N VAL A 148 -2.93 1.53 7.20
CA VAL A 148 -3.07 2.18 5.90
C VAL A 148 -4.09 1.45 5.03
N PHE A 149 -4.98 2.19 4.41
CA PHE A 149 -5.77 1.70 3.29
C PHE A 149 -4.96 1.91 2.02
N HIS A 150 -4.41 0.81 1.49
CA HIS A 150 -3.66 0.84 0.25
C HIS A 150 -4.60 0.99 -0.94
N CYS A 151 -4.07 1.45 -2.06
CA CYS A 151 -4.80 1.61 -3.32
C CYS A 151 -6.20 2.23 -3.11
N PHE A 152 -6.27 3.32 -2.35
CA PHE A 152 -7.54 3.92 -1.93
C PHE A 152 -8.43 4.25 -3.12
N THR A 153 -9.63 3.67 -3.15
CA THR A 153 -10.62 3.83 -4.22
C THR A 153 -11.95 4.43 -3.76
N GLY A 154 -12.06 4.78 -2.47
CA GLY A 154 -13.21 5.47 -1.91
C GLY A 154 -13.30 6.94 -2.30
N GLY A 155 -14.39 7.57 -1.90
CA GLY A 155 -14.60 9.00 -1.99
C GLY A 155 -14.24 9.73 -0.69
N PRO A 156 -14.64 11.04 -0.57
CA PRO A 156 -14.38 11.84 0.62
C PRO A 156 -14.96 11.24 1.91
N ASP A 157 -16.12 10.61 1.86
CA ASP A 157 -16.80 10.06 3.04
C ASP A 157 -16.04 8.82 3.58
N GLU A 158 -15.64 7.90 2.71
CA GLU A 158 -14.80 6.75 3.09
C GLU A 158 -13.41 7.21 3.56
N GLY A 159 -12.85 8.24 2.92
CA GLY A 159 -11.58 8.83 3.33
C GLY A 159 -11.67 9.42 4.75
N ALA A 160 -12.73 10.16 5.05
CA ALA A 160 -12.97 10.69 6.39
C ALA A 160 -13.12 9.56 7.43
N ALA A 161 -13.87 8.51 7.11
CA ALA A 161 -14.06 7.36 8.00
C ALA A 161 -12.75 6.60 8.29
N CYS A 162 -11.84 6.49 7.31
CA CYS A 162 -10.49 5.96 7.52
C CYS A 162 -9.67 6.86 8.45
N LEU A 163 -9.66 8.17 8.20
CA LEU A 163 -8.93 9.15 9.00
C LEU A 163 -9.42 9.24 10.44
N GLU A 164 -10.72 9.14 10.69
CA GLU A 164 -11.32 9.08 12.03
C GLU A 164 -10.81 7.88 12.84
N ARG A 165 -10.46 6.77 12.17
CA ARG A 165 -9.83 5.58 12.75
C ARG A 165 -8.31 5.70 12.88
N GLY A 166 -7.73 6.85 12.55
CA GLY A 166 -6.29 7.11 12.62
C GLY A 166 -5.49 6.52 11.46
N ALA A 167 -6.15 5.96 10.45
CA ALA A 167 -5.48 5.34 9.31
C ALA A 167 -4.89 6.37 8.33
N LEU A 168 -3.94 5.92 7.53
CA LEU A 168 -3.41 6.62 6.37
C LEU A 168 -4.16 6.19 5.11
N LEU A 169 -4.12 7.05 4.08
CA LEU A 169 -4.60 6.74 2.74
C LEU A 169 -3.42 6.66 1.78
N SER A 170 -3.28 5.55 1.08
CA SER A 170 -2.26 5.40 0.03
C SER A 170 -2.92 5.48 -1.35
N PHE A 171 -2.42 6.37 -2.18
CA PHE A 171 -2.94 6.62 -3.51
C PHE A 171 -2.07 5.97 -4.57
N SER A 172 -2.71 5.19 -5.46
CA SER A 172 -2.08 4.50 -6.58
C SER A 172 -2.24 5.23 -7.91
N GLY A 173 -1.82 4.60 -8.99
CA GLY A 173 -2.00 5.11 -10.35
C GLY A 173 -3.44 5.52 -10.71
N ILE A 174 -4.44 5.02 -9.97
CA ILE A 174 -5.86 5.36 -10.14
C ILE A 174 -6.11 6.87 -10.03
N VAL A 175 -5.42 7.59 -9.14
CA VAL A 175 -5.59 9.05 -8.98
C VAL A 175 -5.38 9.82 -10.27
N THR A 176 -4.60 9.25 -11.22
CA THR A 176 -4.33 9.84 -12.54
C THR A 176 -5.42 9.55 -13.58
N PHE A 177 -6.38 8.65 -13.28
CA PHE A 177 -7.36 8.21 -14.28
C PHE A 177 -8.47 9.25 -14.47
N LYS A 178 -8.98 9.32 -15.70
CA LYS A 178 -10.00 10.31 -16.06
C LYS A 178 -11.27 10.25 -15.20
N GLY A 179 -11.66 9.05 -14.77
CA GLY A 179 -12.89 8.82 -13.96
C GLY A 179 -12.68 8.82 -12.46
N ALA A 180 -11.50 9.22 -11.92
CA ALA A 180 -11.17 9.13 -10.52
C ALA A 180 -11.40 10.46 -9.76
N ASP A 181 -12.52 11.16 -10.04
CA ASP A 181 -12.81 12.46 -9.41
C ASP A 181 -13.03 12.31 -7.89
N ASP A 182 -13.69 11.25 -7.44
CA ASP A 182 -13.94 10.98 -6.01
C ASP A 182 -12.63 10.68 -5.27
N VAL A 183 -11.72 9.90 -5.89
CA VAL A 183 -10.39 9.63 -5.32
C VAL A 183 -9.56 10.92 -5.19
N ARG A 184 -9.60 11.78 -6.21
CA ARG A 184 -8.92 13.09 -6.14
C ARG A 184 -9.55 14.00 -5.09
N ALA A 185 -10.88 13.96 -4.94
CA ALA A 185 -11.56 14.72 -3.91
C ALA A 185 -11.20 14.23 -2.49
N ALA A 186 -11.06 12.91 -2.29
CA ALA A 186 -10.56 12.34 -1.05
C ALA A 186 -9.10 12.76 -0.78
N ALA A 187 -8.23 12.72 -1.79
CA ALA A 187 -6.85 13.20 -1.68
C ALA A 187 -6.79 14.69 -1.29
N ALA A 188 -7.62 15.53 -1.93
CA ALA A 188 -7.68 16.96 -1.65
C ALA A 188 -8.12 17.27 -0.19
N GLY A 189 -8.95 16.41 0.41
CA GLY A 189 -9.42 16.54 1.79
C GLY A 189 -8.53 15.90 2.85
N CYS A 190 -7.53 15.09 2.43
CA CYS A 190 -6.67 14.36 3.34
C CYS A 190 -5.55 15.27 3.89
N PRO A 191 -5.22 15.24 5.21
CA PRO A 191 -4.00 15.86 5.73
C PRO A 191 -2.77 15.24 5.06
N ILE A 192 -1.79 16.05 4.68
CA ILE A 192 -0.64 15.57 3.89
C ILE A 192 0.21 14.55 4.64
N ASP A 193 0.29 14.66 5.96
CA ASP A 193 0.97 13.71 6.87
C ASP A 193 0.17 12.41 7.09
N ARG A 194 -0.94 12.24 6.40
CA ARG A 194 -1.77 11.03 6.36
C ARG A 194 -1.84 10.42 4.97
N VAL A 195 -0.99 10.87 4.06
CA VAL A 195 -0.95 10.40 2.67
C VAL A 195 0.30 9.57 2.43
N LEU A 196 0.12 8.42 1.75
CA LEU A 196 1.16 7.67 1.08
C LEU A 196 0.92 7.66 -0.43
N VAL A 197 1.95 7.36 -1.18
CA VAL A 197 1.89 7.13 -2.63
C VAL A 197 2.48 5.78 -2.97
N GLU A 198 1.89 5.11 -3.95
CA GLU A 198 2.28 3.77 -4.36
C GLU A 198 2.06 3.56 -5.85
N THR A 199 2.62 2.49 -6.38
CA THR A 199 2.34 2.09 -7.76
C THR A 199 1.30 0.99 -7.87
N ASP A 200 1.24 0.08 -6.91
CA ASP A 200 0.53 -1.20 -7.02
C ASP A 200 0.98 -1.97 -8.28
N SER A 201 2.28 -1.82 -8.63
CA SER A 201 2.84 -2.47 -9.80
C SER A 201 2.89 -4.00 -9.61
N PRO A 202 2.64 -4.77 -10.68
CA PRO A 202 2.60 -4.41 -12.11
C PRO A 202 1.27 -3.86 -12.62
N PHE A 203 0.31 -3.60 -11.74
CA PHE A 203 -1.04 -3.15 -12.07
C PHE A 203 -1.13 -1.61 -12.13
N LEU A 204 -2.30 -1.08 -12.46
CA LEU A 204 -2.74 0.31 -12.28
C LEU A 204 -1.80 1.39 -12.84
N THR A 205 -1.11 1.10 -13.95
CA THR A 205 -0.16 2.01 -14.59
C THR A 205 -0.72 3.44 -14.70
N PRO A 206 -0.03 4.46 -14.15
CA PRO A 206 -0.52 5.83 -14.19
C PRO A 206 -0.46 6.44 -15.61
N VAL A 207 -1.22 7.53 -15.82
CA VAL A 207 -1.02 8.42 -16.96
C VAL A 207 0.35 9.10 -16.82
N PRO A 208 1.19 9.21 -17.87
CA PRO A 208 0.88 8.95 -19.28
C PRO A 208 1.18 7.52 -19.78
N HIS A 209 1.52 6.59 -18.90
CA HIS A 209 2.02 5.26 -19.28
C HIS A 209 0.93 4.18 -19.42
N ARG A 210 -0.35 4.56 -19.42
CA ARG A 210 -1.48 3.61 -19.57
C ARG A 210 -1.27 2.60 -20.70
N GLY A 211 -1.67 1.33 -20.45
CA GLY A 211 -1.55 0.24 -21.42
C GLY A 211 -0.16 -0.44 -21.45
N ARG A 212 0.76 -0.02 -20.59
CA ARG A 212 2.04 -0.70 -20.35
C ARG A 212 2.00 -1.39 -18.98
N THR A 213 2.89 -2.35 -18.74
CA THR A 213 3.13 -2.90 -17.41
C THR A 213 3.64 -1.80 -16.48
N ASN A 214 3.06 -1.70 -15.30
CA ASN A 214 3.48 -0.73 -14.29
C ASN A 214 4.80 -1.17 -13.62
N GLN A 215 5.48 -0.22 -12.97
CA GLN A 215 6.71 -0.46 -12.22
C GLN A 215 6.91 0.64 -11.16
N PRO A 216 7.65 0.39 -10.07
CA PRO A 216 7.88 1.37 -9.00
C PRO A 216 8.45 2.70 -9.49
N ALA A 217 9.21 2.72 -10.58
CA ALA A 217 9.70 3.94 -11.23
C ALA A 217 8.58 4.93 -11.60
N ASN A 218 7.33 4.49 -11.67
CA ASN A 218 6.19 5.33 -12.01
C ASN A 218 5.54 6.03 -10.80
N VAL A 219 5.99 5.77 -9.57
CA VAL A 219 5.39 6.36 -8.35
C VAL A 219 5.44 7.89 -8.37
N ALA A 220 6.45 8.48 -8.98
CA ALA A 220 6.55 9.93 -9.14
C ALA A 220 5.36 10.53 -9.93
N HIS A 221 4.78 9.80 -10.88
CA HIS A 221 3.59 10.25 -11.61
C HIS A 221 2.34 10.25 -10.71
N VAL A 222 2.27 9.30 -9.79
CA VAL A 222 1.22 9.27 -8.76
C VAL A 222 1.37 10.46 -7.83
N GLY A 223 2.58 10.69 -7.30
CA GLY A 223 2.88 11.82 -6.42
C GLY A 223 2.58 13.18 -7.05
N VAL A 224 2.88 13.35 -8.35
CA VAL A 224 2.51 14.58 -9.09
C VAL A 224 0.99 14.78 -9.14
N ALA A 225 0.22 13.72 -9.40
CA ALA A 225 -1.23 13.81 -9.44
C ALA A 225 -1.86 14.08 -8.07
N VAL A 226 -1.30 13.49 -7.01
CA VAL A 226 -1.68 13.77 -5.62
C VAL A 226 -1.37 15.24 -5.27
N ALA A 227 -0.19 15.74 -5.63
CA ALA A 227 0.19 17.14 -5.41
C ALA A 227 -0.79 18.11 -6.12
N GLU A 228 -1.16 17.81 -7.35
CA GLU A 228 -2.16 18.58 -8.10
C GLU A 228 -3.52 18.55 -7.41
N ALA A 229 -4.00 17.38 -7.00
CA ALA A 229 -5.29 17.23 -6.30
C ALA A 229 -5.32 18.01 -4.98
N MET A 230 -4.22 17.97 -4.21
CA MET A 230 -4.09 18.66 -2.93
C MET A 230 -3.77 20.16 -3.06
N GLY A 231 -3.45 20.67 -4.26
CA GLY A 231 -3.02 22.04 -4.47
C GLY A 231 -1.67 22.38 -3.80
N ARG A 232 -0.76 21.40 -3.72
CA ARG A 232 0.55 21.50 -3.09
C ARG A 232 1.69 21.40 -4.09
N SER A 233 2.91 21.78 -3.68
CA SER A 233 4.09 21.56 -4.53
C SER A 233 4.47 20.08 -4.58
N VAL A 234 4.96 19.63 -5.72
CA VAL A 234 5.43 18.25 -5.92
C VAL A 234 6.56 17.88 -4.93
N GLY A 235 7.46 18.84 -4.66
CA GLY A 235 8.55 18.65 -3.69
C GLY A 235 8.01 18.40 -2.27
N GLU A 236 7.05 19.21 -1.82
CA GLU A 236 6.42 19.03 -0.51
C GLU A 236 5.76 17.63 -0.39
N VAL A 237 5.03 17.20 -1.43
CA VAL A 237 4.39 15.88 -1.42
C VAL A 237 5.44 14.76 -1.41
N ALA A 238 6.51 14.89 -2.21
CA ALA A 238 7.59 13.91 -2.22
C ALA A 238 8.24 13.76 -0.84
N ASP A 239 8.63 14.88 -0.21
CA ASP A 239 9.31 14.90 1.08
C ASP A 239 8.42 14.34 2.20
N VAL A 240 7.15 14.80 2.26
CA VAL A 240 6.24 14.41 3.35
C VAL A 240 5.80 12.96 3.19
N THR A 241 5.43 12.49 1.98
CA THR A 241 4.99 11.10 1.79
C THR A 241 6.13 10.11 2.01
N LEU A 242 7.38 10.46 1.68
CA LEU A 242 8.55 9.65 1.99
C LEU A 242 8.76 9.57 3.51
N ALA A 243 8.72 10.70 4.23
CA ALA A 243 8.84 10.71 5.69
C ALA A 243 7.71 9.94 6.36
N THR A 244 6.46 10.14 5.91
CA THR A 244 5.29 9.40 6.40
C THR A 244 5.43 7.90 6.19
N ALA A 245 5.97 7.44 5.04
CA ALA A 245 6.22 6.03 4.79
C ALA A 245 7.28 5.46 5.74
N CYS A 246 8.37 6.19 5.97
CA CYS A 246 9.40 5.78 6.92
C CYS A 246 8.84 5.64 8.35
N ASP A 247 8.07 6.63 8.80
CA ASP A 247 7.44 6.60 10.13
C ASP A 247 6.39 5.46 10.23
N PHE A 248 5.60 5.28 9.19
CA PHE A 248 4.55 4.24 9.15
C PHE A 248 5.15 2.84 9.25
N TYR A 249 6.15 2.54 8.45
CA TYR A 249 6.80 1.21 8.46
C TYR A 249 7.86 1.05 9.56
N GLY A 250 8.29 2.14 10.21
CA GLY A 250 9.33 2.12 11.24
C GLY A 250 10.71 1.82 10.67
N ILE A 251 11.02 2.39 9.50
CA ILE A 251 12.25 2.14 8.74
C ILE A 251 13.06 3.42 8.57
N ASP A 252 14.37 3.25 8.43
CA ASP A 252 15.31 4.33 8.13
C ASP A 252 15.84 4.17 6.70
N LEU A 253 15.84 5.26 5.94
CA LEU A 253 16.52 5.35 4.66
C LEU A 253 17.93 5.90 4.87
N ALA A 254 18.93 5.16 4.46
CA ALA A 254 20.34 5.56 4.51
C ALA A 254 20.65 6.80 3.64
#